data_e85e1b93f345be7b340f4dbf1768b040
#
_entry.id   e85e1b93f345be7b340f4dbf1768b040
#
_cell.length_a   1.000
_cell.length_b   1.000
_cell.length_c   1.000
_cell.angle_alpha   90.00
_cell.angle_beta   90.00
_cell.angle_gamma   90.00
#
_symmetry.space_group_name_H-M   'P 1'
#
loop_
_entity.id
_entity.type
_entity.pdbx_description
1 polymer ?
#
loop_
_entity_poly.entity_id
_entity_poly.type
_entity_poly.pdbx_seq_one_letter_code
_entity_poly.pdbx_strand_id
1 'polypeptide(L)'
;NSLGAYKVDRRKKNPIYLETLKTYSSMALQRGCHSLFFPGGTRSRSGHIEKRLKLGLLSTTIEAQRILYQKAKDARKASKIFVVPVVINYNFTLEAPALINEHLKRTGQERYYQESDEFSSSYKIATFLFKFFTKGSDISVSIGKGMDILGNYVDDTGNSYDANGNPIDTVDYFISNGQITVDAQR
;
A
#
# COMPACT_ATOMS: atom_id res chain seq x y z
N ASN A 1 -14.92 -8.29 -10.15
CA ASN A 1 -13.98 -7.23 -10.58
C ASN A 1 -13.09 -7.74 -11.71
N SER A 2 -13.25 -7.18 -12.92
CA SER A 2 -12.47 -7.56 -14.10
C SER A 2 -10.96 -7.31 -13.97
N LEU A 3 -10.55 -6.44 -13.02
CA LEU A 3 -9.16 -6.09 -12.74
C LEU A 3 -8.52 -6.90 -11.61
N GLY A 4 -9.14 -7.98 -11.15
CA GLY A 4 -8.58 -8.84 -10.10
C GLY A 4 -8.64 -8.27 -8.67
N ALA A 5 -9.24 -7.08 -8.45
CA ALA A 5 -9.36 -6.51 -7.12
C ALA A 5 -10.32 -7.33 -6.25
N TYR A 6 -9.93 -7.66 -5.04
CA TYR A 6 -10.80 -8.27 -4.03
C TYR A 6 -11.25 -7.24 -2.99
N LYS A 7 -12.47 -7.43 -2.50
CA LYS A 7 -13.08 -6.49 -1.55
C LYS A 7 -12.63 -6.80 -0.12
N VAL A 8 -12.09 -5.79 0.56
CA VAL A 8 -11.76 -5.86 1.98
C VAL A 8 -12.84 -5.14 2.78
N ASP A 9 -13.59 -5.87 3.59
CA ASP A 9 -14.58 -5.28 4.51
C ASP A 9 -13.91 -4.95 5.85
N ARG A 10 -13.63 -3.68 6.07
CA ARG A 10 -12.94 -3.17 7.28
C ARG A 10 -13.78 -3.24 8.56
N ARG A 11 -15.09 -3.46 8.45
CA ARG A 11 -15.99 -3.60 9.59
C ARG A 11 -15.95 -5.01 10.18
N LYS A 12 -15.56 -5.98 9.36
CA LYS A 12 -15.43 -7.37 9.81
C LYS A 12 -14.11 -7.55 10.55
N LYS A 13 -14.22 -7.78 11.86
CA LYS A 13 -13.07 -8.05 12.75
C LYS A 13 -12.99 -9.53 13.14
N ASN A 14 -13.79 -10.39 12.51
CA ASN A 14 -13.77 -11.82 12.79
C ASN A 14 -12.40 -12.41 12.46
N PRO A 15 -11.75 -13.14 13.39
CA PRO A 15 -10.42 -13.73 13.19
C PRO A 15 -10.35 -14.63 11.94
N ILE A 16 -11.38 -15.43 11.70
CA ILE A 16 -11.46 -16.33 10.54
C ILE A 16 -11.41 -15.51 9.24
N TYR A 17 -12.19 -14.43 9.16
CA TYR A 17 -12.18 -13.54 8.00
C TYR A 17 -10.81 -12.91 7.76
N LEU A 18 -10.16 -12.42 8.82
CA LEU A 18 -8.85 -11.79 8.71
C LEU A 18 -7.78 -12.81 8.28
N GLU A 19 -7.84 -14.02 8.80
CA GLU A 19 -6.91 -15.09 8.43
C GLU A 19 -7.14 -15.55 6.99
N THR A 20 -8.40 -15.72 6.57
CA THR A 20 -8.71 -16.01 5.15
C THR A 20 -8.18 -14.95 4.21
N LEU A 21 -8.30 -13.66 4.58
CA LEU A 21 -7.78 -12.56 3.78
C LEU A 21 -6.25 -12.59 3.65
N LYS A 22 -5.54 -12.86 4.75
CA LYS A 22 -4.08 -13.00 4.75
C LYS A 22 -3.63 -14.21 3.93
N THR A 23 -4.27 -15.36 4.14
CA THR A 23 -3.98 -16.59 3.41
C THR A 23 -4.18 -16.39 1.91
N TYR A 24 -5.29 -15.78 1.51
CA TYR A 24 -5.55 -15.47 0.11
C TYR A 24 -4.48 -14.56 -0.49
N SER A 25 -4.11 -13.47 0.23
CA SER A 25 -3.04 -12.56 -0.20
C SER A 25 -1.70 -13.29 -0.36
N SER A 26 -1.31 -14.10 0.62
CA SER A 26 -0.08 -14.91 0.57
C SER A 26 -0.09 -15.90 -0.60
N MET A 27 -1.21 -16.60 -0.84
CA MET A 27 -1.34 -17.53 -1.98
C MET A 27 -1.23 -16.82 -3.33
N ALA A 28 -1.78 -15.61 -3.47
CA ALA A 28 -1.66 -14.83 -4.69
C ALA A 28 -0.18 -14.48 -4.98
N LEU A 29 0.54 -14.01 -3.95
CA LEU A 29 1.97 -13.71 -4.06
C LEU A 29 2.80 -14.93 -4.42
N GLN A 30 2.54 -16.10 -3.80
CA GLN A 30 3.21 -17.35 -4.13
C GLN A 30 3.02 -17.81 -5.58
N ARG A 31 1.92 -17.37 -6.23
CA ARG A 31 1.63 -17.62 -7.65
C ARG A 31 2.21 -16.57 -8.59
N GLY A 32 3.01 -15.62 -8.07
CA GLY A 32 3.59 -14.53 -8.85
C GLY A 32 2.61 -13.42 -9.20
N CYS A 33 1.44 -13.34 -8.54
CA CYS A 33 0.52 -12.24 -8.77
C CYS A 33 1.03 -10.97 -8.09
N HIS A 34 1.12 -9.87 -8.84
CA HIS A 34 1.41 -8.56 -8.28
C HIS A 34 0.26 -8.08 -7.40
N SER A 35 0.58 -7.51 -6.25
CA SER A 35 -0.39 -7.01 -5.30
C SER A 35 -0.18 -5.52 -5.06
N LEU A 36 -1.25 -4.74 -5.16
CA LEU A 36 -1.27 -3.31 -4.84
C LEU A 36 -2.21 -3.08 -3.66
N PHE A 37 -1.76 -2.37 -2.65
CA PHE A 37 -2.60 -1.97 -1.52
C PHE A 37 -2.16 -0.62 -0.95
N PHE A 38 -3.07 0.03 -0.24
CA PHE A 38 -2.84 1.33 0.40
C PHE A 38 -2.73 1.14 1.92
N PRO A 39 -1.51 1.21 2.49
CA PRO A 39 -1.29 0.92 3.91
C PRO A 39 -1.93 1.92 4.86
N GLY A 40 -2.18 3.17 4.45
CA GLY A 40 -2.92 4.16 5.24
C GLY A 40 -4.37 3.73 5.51
N GLY A 41 -4.96 3.00 4.59
CA GLY A 41 -6.28 2.41 4.74
C GLY A 41 -7.45 3.39 4.62
N THR A 42 -7.21 4.69 4.59
CA THR A 42 -8.19 5.76 4.33
C THR A 42 -7.61 6.75 3.33
N ARG A 43 -8.46 7.59 2.74
CA ARG A 43 -7.98 8.70 1.91
C ARG A 43 -7.32 9.74 2.81
N SER A 44 -6.19 10.31 2.38
CA SER A 44 -5.62 11.48 3.04
C SER A 44 -6.51 12.69 2.74
N ARG A 45 -7.08 13.28 3.80
CA ARG A 45 -8.01 14.42 3.68
C ARG A 45 -7.32 15.77 3.78
N SER A 46 -6.16 15.81 4.41
CA SER A 46 -5.46 17.05 4.75
C SER A 46 -4.02 17.07 4.23
N GLY A 47 -3.64 16.12 3.36
CA GLY A 47 -2.26 15.99 2.88
C GLY A 47 -1.25 15.57 3.95
N HIS A 48 -1.70 15.27 5.16
CA HIS A 48 -0.82 14.80 6.22
C HIS A 48 -0.28 13.39 5.91
N ILE A 49 0.98 13.17 6.27
CA ILE A 49 1.61 11.86 6.24
C ILE A 49 0.89 10.96 7.25
N GLU A 50 0.55 9.76 6.82
CA GLU A 50 -0.12 8.77 7.66
C GLU A 50 0.76 8.40 8.85
N LYS A 51 0.26 8.64 10.07
CA LYS A 51 1.00 8.35 11.30
C LYS A 51 1.02 6.86 11.65
N ARG A 52 0.09 6.07 11.14
CA ARG A 52 -0.11 4.67 11.50
C ARG A 52 -0.47 3.84 10.29
N LEU A 53 0.49 3.09 9.79
CA LEU A 53 0.31 2.18 8.67
C LEU A 53 -0.36 0.87 9.12
N LYS A 54 -1.26 0.34 8.29
CA LYS A 54 -1.90 -0.97 8.48
C LYS A 54 -1.10 -2.02 7.74
N LEU A 55 -0.18 -2.66 8.42
CA LEU A 55 0.81 -3.56 7.83
C LEU A 55 0.32 -5.01 7.67
N GLY A 56 -0.94 -5.31 8.02
CA GLY A 56 -1.44 -6.68 8.00
C GLY A 56 -1.38 -7.38 6.64
N LEU A 57 -1.54 -6.66 5.53
CA LEU A 57 -1.32 -7.22 4.19
C LEU A 57 0.16 -7.25 3.81
N LEU A 58 0.95 -6.29 4.27
CA LEU A 58 2.39 -6.30 4.04
C LEU A 58 3.05 -7.50 4.72
N SER A 59 2.63 -7.86 5.92
CA SER A 59 3.17 -9.02 6.63
C SER A 59 2.95 -10.34 5.88
N THR A 60 1.96 -10.41 4.98
CA THR A 60 1.75 -11.61 4.15
C THR A 60 2.87 -11.86 3.14
N THR A 61 3.68 -10.85 2.81
CA THR A 61 4.86 -11.01 1.94
C THR A 61 5.93 -11.87 2.60
N ILE A 62 6.13 -11.69 3.91
CA ILE A 62 7.10 -12.49 4.70
C ILE A 62 6.68 -13.96 4.70
N GLU A 63 5.42 -14.23 4.98
CA GLU A 63 4.88 -15.59 4.99
C GLU A 63 4.91 -16.23 3.59
N ALA A 64 4.55 -15.45 2.55
CA ALA A 64 4.62 -15.95 1.18
C ALA A 64 6.06 -16.30 0.77
N GLN A 65 7.04 -15.46 1.12
CA GLN A 65 8.45 -15.70 0.82
C GLN A 65 8.98 -16.92 1.57
N ARG A 66 8.62 -17.07 2.84
CA ARG A 66 8.98 -18.25 3.64
C ARG A 66 8.49 -19.54 2.97
N ILE A 67 7.23 -19.57 2.52
CA ILE A 67 6.65 -20.73 1.83
C ILE A 67 7.34 -20.98 0.48
N LEU A 68 7.72 -19.93 -0.26
CA LEU A 68 8.48 -20.08 -1.50
C LEU A 68 9.84 -20.73 -1.24
N TYR A 69 10.54 -20.33 -0.19
CA TYR A 69 11.80 -20.95 0.22
C TYR A 69 11.63 -22.42 0.62
N GLN A 70 10.56 -22.74 1.36
CA GLN A 70 10.26 -24.14 1.74
C GLN A 70 9.95 -25.06 0.55
N LYS A 71 9.24 -24.52 -0.45
CA LYS A 71 8.83 -25.31 -1.63
C LYS A 71 9.93 -25.49 -2.66
N ALA A 72 10.94 -24.62 -2.64
CA ALA A 72 12.03 -24.69 -3.59
C ALA A 72 12.98 -25.85 -3.24
N LYS A 73 13.50 -26.53 -4.27
CA LYS A 73 14.58 -27.53 -4.10
C LYS A 73 15.86 -26.92 -3.52
N ASP A 74 16.12 -25.67 -3.89
CA ASP A 74 17.20 -24.83 -3.39
C ASP A 74 16.59 -23.48 -3.02
N ALA A 75 16.55 -23.17 -1.73
CA ALA A 75 15.93 -21.94 -1.22
C ALA A 75 16.56 -20.67 -1.81
N ARG A 76 17.89 -20.69 -2.09
CA ARG A 76 18.62 -19.55 -2.67
C ARG A 76 18.24 -19.25 -4.12
N LYS A 77 17.62 -20.22 -4.81
CA LYS A 77 17.11 -20.09 -6.18
C LYS A 77 15.59 -19.87 -6.23
N ALA A 78 14.92 -19.78 -5.09
CA ALA A 78 13.50 -19.48 -5.04
C ALA A 78 13.19 -18.08 -5.57
N SER A 79 11.99 -17.92 -6.12
CA SER A 79 11.50 -16.60 -6.53
C SER A 79 11.45 -15.65 -5.32
N LYS A 80 11.97 -14.44 -5.50
CA LYS A 80 11.97 -13.41 -4.46
C LYS A 80 10.77 -12.47 -4.62
N ILE A 81 10.23 -12.03 -3.51
CA ILE A 81 9.16 -11.01 -3.44
C ILE A 81 9.79 -9.67 -3.08
N PHE A 82 9.45 -8.64 -3.83
CA PHE A 82 9.93 -7.28 -3.61
C PHE A 82 8.78 -6.34 -3.24
N VAL A 83 9.07 -5.35 -2.42
CA VAL A 83 8.15 -4.29 -2.03
C VAL A 83 8.61 -3.00 -2.70
N VAL A 84 7.73 -2.39 -3.49
CA VAL A 84 8.01 -1.14 -4.19
C VAL A 84 7.08 -0.06 -3.67
N PRO A 85 7.59 0.99 -3.00
CA PRO A 85 6.76 2.10 -2.56
C PRO A 85 6.35 2.96 -3.76
N VAL A 86 5.06 3.31 -3.82
CA VAL A 86 4.51 4.17 -4.87
C VAL A 86 3.74 5.30 -4.23
N VAL A 87 4.01 6.53 -4.66
CA VAL A 87 3.29 7.73 -4.22
C VAL A 87 2.55 8.30 -5.41
N ILE A 88 1.25 8.57 -5.23
CA ILE A 88 0.39 9.19 -6.22
C ILE A 88 -0.03 10.55 -5.69
N ASN A 89 0.32 11.60 -6.43
CA ASN A 89 -0.08 12.98 -6.13
C ASN A 89 -1.02 13.50 -7.21
N TYR A 90 -2.00 14.28 -6.79
CA TYR A 90 -2.97 14.95 -7.64
C TYR A 90 -2.83 16.46 -7.46
N ASN A 91 -2.63 17.20 -8.54
CA ASN A 91 -2.61 18.68 -8.49
C ASN A 91 -3.99 19.26 -8.23
N PHE A 92 -5.04 18.52 -8.59
CA PHE A 92 -6.41 18.91 -8.38
C PHE A 92 -7.27 17.71 -7.94
N THR A 93 -7.95 17.86 -6.81
CA THR A 93 -8.84 16.83 -6.27
C THR A 93 -10.27 17.36 -6.24
N LEU A 94 -11.16 16.78 -7.05
CA LEU A 94 -12.58 17.14 -7.11
C LEU A 94 -13.28 17.07 -5.73
N GLU A 95 -12.88 16.10 -4.93
CA GLU A 95 -13.45 15.86 -3.59
C GLU A 95 -12.82 16.72 -2.49
N ALA A 96 -11.80 17.54 -2.79
CA ALA A 96 -11.09 18.29 -1.75
C ALA A 96 -12.00 19.16 -0.86
N PRO A 97 -12.93 19.94 -1.38
CA PRO A 97 -13.83 20.73 -0.55
C PRO A 97 -14.70 19.87 0.37
N ALA A 98 -15.28 18.79 -0.14
CA ALA A 98 -16.11 17.86 0.63
C ALA A 98 -15.29 17.14 1.72
N LEU A 99 -14.06 16.74 1.42
CA LEU A 99 -13.16 16.09 2.37
C LEU A 99 -12.68 17.04 3.47
N ILE A 100 -12.40 18.30 3.12
CA ILE A 100 -12.06 19.35 4.09
C ILE A 100 -13.25 19.62 5.02
N ASN A 101 -14.46 19.77 4.49
CA ASN A 101 -15.68 19.96 5.26
C ASN A 101 -15.90 18.80 6.24
N GLU A 102 -15.83 17.58 5.78
CA GLU A 102 -15.96 16.40 6.65
C GLU A 102 -14.89 16.39 7.75
N HIS A 103 -13.66 16.80 7.44
CA HIS A 103 -12.59 16.90 8.43
C HIS A 103 -12.90 17.97 9.49
N LEU A 104 -13.31 19.14 9.07
CA LEU A 104 -13.66 20.26 9.97
C LEU A 104 -14.86 19.89 10.87
N LYS A 105 -15.88 19.23 10.34
CA LYS A 105 -17.00 18.68 11.12
C LYS A 105 -16.52 17.71 12.20
N ARG A 106 -15.61 16.81 11.87
CA ARG A 106 -15.06 15.84 12.84
C ARG A 106 -14.17 16.45 13.91
N THR A 107 -13.51 17.56 13.61
CA THR A 107 -12.59 18.25 14.55
C THR A 107 -13.28 19.36 15.35
N GLY A 108 -14.57 19.59 15.15
CA GLY A 108 -15.31 20.66 15.85
C GLY A 108 -14.95 22.08 15.39
N GLN A 109 -14.29 22.21 14.25
CA GLN A 109 -13.84 23.49 13.69
C GLN A 109 -14.79 24.03 12.61
N GLU A 110 -16.04 23.64 12.64
CA GLU A 110 -17.08 24.04 11.67
C GLU A 110 -17.28 25.57 11.56
N ARG A 111 -16.95 26.31 12.62
CA ARG A 111 -17.12 27.78 12.68
C ARG A 111 -16.26 28.54 11.67
N TYR A 112 -15.24 27.94 11.10
CA TYR A 112 -14.29 28.59 10.20
C TYR A 112 -14.61 28.32 8.72
N TYR A 113 -15.64 27.55 8.42
CA TYR A 113 -16.01 27.22 7.06
C TYR A 113 -17.42 27.74 6.76
N GLN A 114 -17.53 28.75 5.90
CA GLN A 114 -18.82 29.09 5.28
C GLN A 114 -19.10 28.04 4.21
N GLU A 115 -20.20 27.35 4.35
CA GLU A 115 -20.72 26.39 3.40
C GLU A 115 -21.08 27.13 2.09
N SER A 116 -20.09 27.38 1.24
CA SER A 116 -20.35 27.72 -0.15
C SER A 116 -20.47 26.40 -0.91
N ASP A 117 -21.71 25.98 -1.09
CA ASP A 117 -22.05 24.83 -1.93
C ASP A 117 -21.53 25.14 -3.34
N GLU A 118 -20.35 24.59 -3.71
CA GLU A 118 -19.68 24.93 -4.99
C GLU A 118 -20.52 24.52 -6.20
N PHE A 119 -21.52 23.68 -5.99
CA PHE A 119 -22.43 23.19 -7.04
C PHE A 119 -23.83 23.83 -7.00
N SER A 120 -24.08 24.77 -6.09
CA SER A 120 -25.43 25.39 -5.93
C SER A 120 -25.79 26.39 -7.03
N SER A 121 -24.87 26.77 -7.91
CA SER A 121 -25.10 27.75 -8.98
C SER A 121 -24.49 27.26 -10.30
N SER A 122 -25.25 27.35 -11.40
CA SER A 122 -24.79 27.01 -12.75
C SER A 122 -23.50 27.74 -13.14
N TYR A 123 -23.32 28.98 -12.66
CA TYR A 123 -22.10 29.76 -12.84
C TYR A 123 -20.88 29.11 -12.16
N LYS A 124 -21.05 28.62 -10.95
CA LYS A 124 -19.97 27.94 -10.22
C LYS A 124 -19.57 26.63 -10.90
N ILE A 125 -20.55 25.88 -11.40
CA ILE A 125 -20.30 24.67 -12.18
C ILE A 125 -19.52 25.01 -13.47
N ALA A 126 -19.93 26.03 -14.21
CA ALA A 126 -19.25 26.47 -15.41
C ALA A 126 -17.82 26.94 -15.14
N THR A 127 -17.62 27.75 -14.08
CA THR A 127 -16.29 28.19 -13.65
C THR A 127 -15.41 27.02 -13.19
N PHE A 128 -16.00 26.05 -12.52
CA PHE A 128 -15.31 24.83 -12.11
C PHE A 128 -14.87 24.01 -13.33
N LEU A 129 -15.76 23.75 -14.29
CA LEU A 129 -15.43 23.05 -15.52
C LEU A 129 -14.36 23.78 -16.32
N PHE A 130 -14.46 25.11 -16.42
CA PHE A 130 -13.44 25.91 -17.09
C PHE A 130 -12.06 25.77 -16.41
N LYS A 131 -11.99 25.88 -15.08
CA LYS A 131 -10.75 25.66 -14.32
C LYS A 131 -10.21 24.24 -14.49
N PHE A 132 -11.10 23.25 -14.52
CA PHE A 132 -10.72 21.85 -14.71
C PHE A 132 -10.07 21.61 -16.09
N PHE A 133 -10.68 22.14 -17.15
CA PHE A 133 -10.15 21.97 -18.51
C PHE A 133 -8.94 22.86 -18.81
N THR A 134 -8.81 24.03 -18.17
CA THR A 134 -7.68 24.94 -18.45
C THR A 134 -6.46 24.66 -17.60
N LYS A 135 -6.62 24.20 -16.35
CA LYS A 135 -5.47 23.91 -15.47
C LYS A 135 -4.90 22.51 -15.65
N GLY A 136 -5.60 21.61 -16.34
CA GLY A 136 -5.22 20.21 -16.44
C GLY A 136 -5.22 19.53 -15.06
N SER A 137 -5.60 18.29 -14.99
CA SER A 137 -5.40 17.49 -13.77
C SER A 137 -4.17 16.63 -13.95
N ASP A 138 -3.02 17.15 -13.56
CA ASP A 138 -1.79 16.37 -13.59
C ASP A 138 -1.79 15.37 -12.43
N ILE A 139 -1.60 14.12 -12.78
CA ILE A 139 -1.37 13.04 -11.83
C ILE A 139 0.11 12.72 -11.88
N SER A 140 0.80 12.90 -10.77
CA SER A 140 2.20 12.53 -10.62
C SER A 140 2.29 11.19 -9.87
N VAL A 141 2.94 10.22 -10.50
CA VAL A 141 3.21 8.91 -9.88
C VAL A 141 4.71 8.79 -9.70
N SER A 142 5.14 8.73 -8.45
CA SER A 142 6.54 8.51 -8.08
C SER A 142 6.73 7.09 -7.59
N ILE A 143 7.62 6.35 -8.25
CA ILE A 143 7.97 4.98 -7.90
C ILE A 143 9.31 5.02 -7.17
N GLY A 144 9.34 4.56 -5.92
CA GLY A 144 10.54 4.47 -5.12
C GLY A 144 11.39 3.25 -5.46
N LYS A 145 12.56 3.16 -4.83
CA LYS A 145 13.44 2.01 -4.97
C LYS A 145 12.79 0.75 -4.41
N GLY A 146 13.03 -0.38 -5.08
CA GLY A 146 12.61 -1.70 -4.58
C GLY A 146 13.31 -2.05 -3.28
N MET A 147 12.59 -2.75 -2.42
CA MET A 147 13.09 -3.31 -1.17
C MET A 147 12.76 -4.80 -1.14
N ASP A 148 13.56 -5.58 -0.43
CA ASP A 148 13.16 -6.93 -0.08
C ASP A 148 12.05 -6.93 1.00
N ILE A 149 11.59 -8.09 1.37
CA ILE A 149 10.50 -8.25 2.36
C ILE A 149 10.88 -7.81 3.79
N LEU A 150 12.17 -7.61 4.06
CA LEU A 150 12.71 -7.14 5.34
C LEU A 150 13.00 -5.64 5.32
N GLY A 151 12.84 -4.99 4.15
CA GLY A 151 13.06 -3.56 3.97
C GLY A 151 14.48 -3.17 3.56
N ASN A 152 15.31 -4.13 3.20
CA ASN A 152 16.66 -3.86 2.72
C ASN A 152 16.63 -3.39 1.25
N TYR A 153 17.61 -2.59 0.86
CA TYR A 153 17.78 -2.14 -0.52
C TYR A 153 18.02 -3.33 -1.47
N VAL A 154 17.45 -3.24 -2.66
CA VAL A 154 17.63 -4.24 -3.72
C VAL A 154 18.13 -3.56 -4.98
N ASP A 155 19.14 -4.15 -5.61
CA ASP A 155 19.66 -3.69 -6.90
C ASP A 155 18.80 -4.18 -8.08
N ASP A 156 19.16 -3.73 -9.29
CA ASP A 156 18.45 -4.08 -10.53
C ASP A 156 18.54 -5.58 -10.90
N THR A 157 19.43 -6.33 -10.24
CA THR A 157 19.60 -7.77 -10.42
C THR A 157 18.87 -8.60 -9.36
N GLY A 158 18.24 -7.94 -8.37
CA GLY A 158 17.47 -8.58 -7.30
C GLY A 158 18.31 -9.04 -6.12
N ASN A 159 19.52 -8.51 -5.94
CA ASN A 159 20.35 -8.75 -4.76
C ASN A 159 20.01 -7.76 -3.67
N SER A 160 19.96 -8.24 -2.42
CA SER A 160 19.69 -7.40 -1.24
C SER A 160 20.99 -6.94 -0.59
N TYR A 161 20.96 -5.72 -0.02
CA TYR A 161 22.10 -5.09 0.65
C TYR A 161 21.65 -4.49 1.98
N ASP A 162 22.47 -4.62 3.02
CA ASP A 162 22.23 -3.99 4.31
C ASP A 162 22.42 -2.46 4.25
N ALA A 163 22.20 -1.78 5.37
CA ALA A 163 22.36 -0.33 5.47
C ALA A 163 23.80 0.16 5.23
N ASN A 164 24.81 -0.73 5.35
CA ASN A 164 26.21 -0.44 5.12
C ASN A 164 26.66 -0.78 3.67
N GLY A 165 25.74 -1.32 2.85
CA GLY A 165 26.03 -1.73 1.47
C GLY A 165 26.65 -3.11 1.33
N ASN A 166 26.66 -3.93 2.40
CA ASN A 166 27.11 -5.31 2.28
C ASN A 166 26.01 -6.20 1.69
N PRO A 167 26.35 -7.14 0.78
CA PRO A 167 25.37 -8.06 0.24
C PRO A 167 24.85 -9.01 1.32
N ILE A 168 23.54 -9.24 1.30
CA ILE A 168 22.85 -10.14 2.21
C ILE A 168 21.99 -11.13 1.44
N ASP A 169 21.83 -12.34 1.97
CA ASP A 169 20.87 -13.29 1.44
C ASP A 169 19.68 -13.36 2.40
N THR A 170 18.50 -12.98 1.93
CA THR A 170 17.27 -12.99 2.72
C THR A 170 16.89 -14.40 3.21
N VAL A 171 17.36 -15.46 2.57
CA VAL A 171 17.15 -16.85 3.00
C VAL A 171 17.71 -17.08 4.40
N ASP A 172 18.86 -16.48 4.73
CA ASP A 172 19.55 -16.71 6.01
C ASP A 172 18.71 -16.26 7.22
N TYR A 173 17.77 -15.32 7.02
CA TYR A 173 16.82 -14.90 8.06
C TYR A 173 15.70 -15.91 8.34
N PHE A 174 15.51 -16.88 7.46
CA PHE A 174 14.49 -17.91 7.57
C PHE A 174 15.06 -19.27 7.95
N ILE A 175 16.38 -19.42 8.03
CA ILE A 175 17.03 -20.66 8.42
C ILE A 175 17.30 -20.67 9.92
N SER A 176 16.86 -21.75 10.59
CA SER A 176 17.24 -22.09 11.95
C SER A 176 17.62 -23.58 12.00
N ASN A 177 18.80 -23.90 12.54
CA ASN A 177 19.30 -25.27 12.59
C ASN A 177 19.34 -26.00 11.23
N GLY A 178 19.67 -25.26 10.15
CA GLY A 178 19.76 -25.80 8.79
C GLY A 178 18.42 -26.06 8.09
N GLN A 179 17.31 -25.68 8.70
CA GLN A 179 15.97 -25.82 8.12
C GLN A 179 15.24 -24.48 8.08
N ILE A 180 14.35 -24.33 7.11
CA ILE A 180 13.48 -23.15 7.04
C ILE A 180 12.49 -23.21 8.21
N THR A 181 12.42 -22.13 8.98
CA THR A 181 11.55 -22.03 10.17
C THR A 181 10.07 -22.17 9.81
N VAL A 182 9.33 -22.90 10.64
CA VAL A 182 7.90 -23.12 10.45
C VAL A 182 7.08 -21.90 10.87
N ASP A 183 7.58 -21.11 11.83
CA ASP A 183 6.90 -19.92 12.37
C ASP A 183 7.54 -18.62 11.88
N ALA A 184 6.70 -17.74 11.30
CA ALA A 184 7.07 -16.37 10.94
C ALA A 184 7.08 -15.42 12.16
N GLN A 185 7.04 -15.96 13.37
CA GLN A 185 7.08 -15.17 14.61
C GLN A 185 8.51 -15.03 15.09
N ARG A 186 9.20 -14.06 14.54
CA ARG A 186 10.37 -13.44 15.17
C ARG A 186 10.38 -11.95 14.89
#